data_21dc6bb9d04b8dfaa29ad5325764802c
#
_entry.id   21dc6bb9d04b8dfaa29ad5325764802c
#
_cell.length_a   1.000
_cell.length_b   1.000
_cell.length_c   1.000
_cell.angle_alpha   90.00
_cell.angle_beta   90.00
_cell.angle_gamma   90.00
#
_symmetry.space_group_name_H-M   'P 1'
#
loop_
_entity.id
_entity.type
_entity.pdbx_description
1 polymer ?
#
loop_
_entity_poly.entity_id
_entity_poly.type
_entity_poly.pdbx_seq_one_letter_code
_entity_poly.pdbx_strand_id
1 'polypeptide(L)'
;MLFKMNACLKGGFMILVGVQGGKRGMNGRRSSLALILFFLLAASKLWAQGPPYQTDDPVPVDLHHYEFYIFSGIDGTPAEIDSAGPAFEFNWGAIPRVQLHAILPWGGVFPSNNPVYLPGGSGPSAFGLTDMELGVKLAIVKETKYIPQIGTFTMFEMPTGSYDKGLGVGKVWYKLPVWFQKNSGKWLFDGGGGYQVVPQTNFRDFPYTGWLIKRELNERFELGAEVFAHGREGFATAQTQRSTMIDVGGYYHFKHHEGEQFLFCYGHSIAGQTENYAYAGMYWTWGKDDKANGQKNAARNEWMQGPMRGNGSE
;
A
#
# COMPACT_ATOMS: atom_id res chain seq x y z
N MET A 1 6.18 29.99 -40.18
CA MET A 1 5.92 29.09 -41.32
C MET A 1 4.84 28.12 -40.89
N LEU A 2 3.62 28.32 -41.45
CA LEU A 2 2.43 27.54 -41.15
C LEU A 2 2.55 26.12 -41.68
N PHE A 3 2.01 25.14 -40.98
CA PHE A 3 1.27 24.06 -41.62
C PHE A 3 0.12 23.60 -40.70
N LYS A 4 -1.08 23.85 -41.18
CA LYS A 4 -2.35 23.19 -40.77
C LYS A 4 -2.43 21.85 -41.47
N MET A 5 -3.01 20.85 -40.81
CA MET A 5 -3.87 19.88 -41.48
C MET A 5 -4.96 19.33 -40.60
N ASN A 6 -6.17 19.48 -41.07
CA ASN A 6 -7.45 18.89 -40.65
C ASN A 6 -7.57 17.43 -41.08
N ALA A 7 -8.37 16.65 -40.34
CA ALA A 7 -9.42 15.74 -40.84
C ALA A 7 -9.89 14.92 -39.63
N CYS A 8 -11.02 15.05 -39.10
CA CYS A 8 -12.38 14.60 -39.49
C CYS A 8 -12.48 13.11 -39.84
N LEU A 9 -13.08 12.33 -38.94
CA LEU A 9 -13.99 11.26 -39.31
C LEU A 9 -14.89 10.85 -38.12
N LYS A 10 -16.18 11.03 -38.33
CA LYS A 10 -17.32 10.54 -37.55
C LYS A 10 -17.47 9.04 -37.78
N GLY A 11 -17.85 8.29 -36.77
CA GLY A 11 -18.33 6.92 -36.89
C GLY A 11 -19.08 6.49 -35.64
N GLY A 12 -20.37 6.81 -35.56
CA GLY A 12 -21.27 6.31 -34.56
C GLY A 12 -21.60 4.85 -34.82
N PHE A 13 -21.55 4.04 -33.76
CA PHE A 13 -22.08 2.68 -33.79
C PHE A 13 -23.26 2.60 -32.81
N MET A 14 -24.46 2.51 -33.37
CA MET A 14 -25.72 2.37 -32.66
C MET A 14 -26.00 0.88 -32.52
N ILE A 15 -25.95 0.35 -31.31
CA ILE A 15 -26.41 -1.03 -31.05
C ILE A 15 -27.86 -0.99 -30.57
N LEU A 16 -28.76 -1.47 -31.42
CA LEU A 16 -30.12 -1.80 -31.07
C LEU A 16 -30.12 -3.11 -30.26
N VAL A 17 -30.59 -3.07 -29.03
CA VAL A 17 -30.89 -4.28 -28.24
C VAL A 17 -32.39 -4.52 -28.32
N GLY A 18 -32.76 -5.55 -29.09
CA GLY A 18 -34.13 -6.06 -29.16
C GLY A 18 -34.51 -6.78 -27.87
N VAL A 19 -35.58 -6.32 -27.23
CA VAL A 19 -36.20 -6.99 -26.08
C VAL A 19 -37.17 -8.08 -26.61
N GLN A 20 -36.77 -9.34 -26.46
CA GLN A 20 -37.72 -10.46 -26.55
C GLN A 20 -38.16 -10.88 -25.17
N GLY A 21 -39.48 -10.71 -24.89
CA GLY A 21 -40.14 -11.19 -23.69
C GLY A 21 -40.27 -12.71 -23.69
N GLY A 22 -39.65 -13.34 -22.71
CA GLY A 22 -39.81 -14.77 -22.40
C GLY A 22 -40.23 -14.94 -20.95
N LYS A 23 -41.48 -15.34 -20.72
CA LYS A 23 -41.98 -15.79 -19.40
C LYS A 23 -41.22 -17.04 -18.99
N ARG A 24 -40.46 -17.01 -17.92
CA ARG A 24 -39.90 -18.18 -17.23
C ARG A 24 -40.10 -18.10 -15.73
N GLY A 25 -40.51 -19.25 -15.19
CA GLY A 25 -41.08 -19.50 -13.91
C GLY A 25 -40.20 -19.16 -12.67
N MET A 26 -40.92 -19.02 -11.61
CA MET A 26 -40.60 -18.50 -10.29
C MET A 26 -39.76 -19.41 -9.38
N ASN A 27 -38.89 -20.31 -9.92
CA ASN A 27 -38.10 -21.24 -9.10
C ASN A 27 -36.57 -20.93 -9.06
N GLY A 28 -36.12 -19.92 -9.81
CA GLY A 28 -34.66 -19.56 -9.84
C GLY A 28 -34.21 -18.64 -8.72
N ARG A 29 -35.09 -17.97 -7.99
CA ARG A 29 -34.70 -16.96 -6.98
C ARG A 29 -34.17 -17.52 -5.65
N ARG A 30 -34.52 -18.76 -5.29
CA ARG A 30 -34.07 -19.37 -4.01
C ARG A 30 -32.66 -19.92 -4.08
N SER A 31 -32.21 -20.36 -5.25
CA SER A 31 -30.82 -20.89 -5.42
C SER A 31 -29.77 -19.79 -5.47
N SER A 32 -30.10 -18.62 -6.02
CA SER A 32 -29.18 -17.49 -6.11
C SER A 32 -28.92 -16.82 -4.74
N LEU A 33 -29.93 -16.78 -3.87
CA LEU A 33 -29.75 -16.26 -2.49
C LEU A 33 -28.86 -17.20 -1.65
N ALA A 34 -28.95 -18.51 -1.81
CA ALA A 34 -28.12 -19.47 -1.11
C ALA A 34 -26.66 -19.42 -1.54
N LEU A 35 -26.39 -19.15 -2.84
CA LEU A 35 -25.02 -18.97 -3.33
C LEU A 35 -24.39 -17.66 -2.82
N ILE A 36 -25.16 -16.59 -2.72
CA ILE A 36 -24.69 -15.30 -2.18
C ILE A 36 -24.40 -15.40 -0.67
N LEU A 37 -25.22 -16.18 0.07
CA LEU A 37 -24.96 -16.40 1.50
C LEU A 37 -23.74 -17.29 1.77
N PHE A 38 -23.40 -18.21 0.86
CA PHE A 38 -22.22 -19.09 1.02
C PHE A 38 -20.88 -18.34 0.82
N PHE A 39 -20.88 -17.25 0.04
CA PHE A 39 -19.70 -16.42 -0.18
C PHE A 39 -19.43 -15.40 0.95
N LEU A 40 -20.35 -15.25 1.92
CA LEU A 40 -20.21 -14.29 3.03
C LEU A 40 -19.60 -14.89 4.32
N LEU A 41 -19.18 -16.15 4.32
CA LEU A 41 -18.77 -16.87 5.54
C LEU A 41 -17.29 -17.26 5.62
N ALA A 42 -16.42 -16.70 4.78
CA ALA A 42 -14.98 -16.84 4.97
C ALA A 42 -14.48 -15.70 5.87
N ALA A 43 -14.34 -15.96 7.17
CA ALA A 43 -13.67 -15.05 8.10
C ALA A 43 -12.17 -15.02 7.74
N SER A 44 -11.75 -13.97 7.02
CA SER A 44 -10.34 -13.69 6.77
C SER A 44 -9.69 -13.25 8.08
N LYS A 45 -8.56 -13.85 8.42
CA LYS A 45 -7.68 -13.34 9.48
C LYS A 45 -7.13 -12.00 8.98
N LEU A 46 -7.47 -10.91 9.64
CA LEU A 46 -6.97 -9.59 9.30
C LEU A 46 -5.55 -9.46 9.82
N TRP A 47 -4.60 -9.37 8.93
CA TRP A 47 -3.21 -9.03 9.20
C TRP A 47 -3.03 -7.56 8.86
N ALA A 48 -2.41 -6.80 9.77
CA ALA A 48 -1.96 -5.44 9.44
C ALA A 48 -0.84 -5.58 8.42
N GLN A 49 -0.96 -4.94 7.26
CA GLN A 49 0.01 -5.04 6.18
C GLN A 49 0.29 -3.64 5.64
N GLY A 50 1.53 -3.17 5.77
CA GLY A 50 2.09 -2.01 5.08
C GLY A 50 2.59 -2.41 3.68
N PRO A 51 3.94 -2.38 3.42
CA PRO A 51 4.51 -2.73 2.11
C PRO A 51 3.93 -4.02 1.53
N PRO A 52 3.95 -4.26 0.19
CA PRO A 52 4.90 -3.68 -0.78
C PRO A 52 4.40 -2.47 -1.57
N TYR A 53 3.23 -1.96 -1.26
CA TYR A 53 2.64 -0.81 -1.95
C TYR A 53 3.08 0.51 -1.32
N GLN A 54 2.83 1.62 -2.03
CA GLN A 54 3.09 2.97 -1.54
C GLN A 54 1.94 3.50 -0.66
N THR A 55 0.71 2.97 -0.87
CA THR A 55 -0.43 3.20 0.03
C THR A 55 -0.24 2.40 1.31
N ASP A 56 -0.31 3.09 2.42
CA ASP A 56 -0.30 2.47 3.75
C ASP A 56 -1.71 2.16 4.24
N ASP A 57 -1.76 1.39 5.32
CA ASP A 57 -2.98 1.02 6.02
C ASP A 57 -3.07 1.71 7.39
N PRO A 58 -4.30 1.88 7.94
CA PRO A 58 -4.52 2.48 9.25
C PRO A 58 -4.52 1.45 10.40
N VAL A 59 -4.04 0.21 10.17
CA VAL A 59 -4.15 -0.89 11.14
C VAL A 59 -2.81 -1.10 11.84
N PRO A 60 -2.66 -0.70 13.11
CA PRO A 60 -1.45 -1.00 13.87
C PRO A 60 -1.28 -2.51 14.10
N VAL A 61 -0.04 -2.92 14.22
CA VAL A 61 0.32 -4.24 14.74
C VAL A 61 -0.38 -4.50 16.07
N ASP A 62 -0.87 -5.72 16.28
CA ASP A 62 -1.56 -6.12 17.49
C ASP A 62 -0.69 -5.89 18.74
N LEU A 63 -1.34 -5.61 19.87
CA LEU A 63 -0.64 -5.36 21.13
C LEU A 63 0.30 -6.51 21.50
N HIS A 64 1.53 -6.18 21.84
CA HIS A 64 2.64 -7.12 22.17
C HIS A 64 3.05 -8.04 21.00
N HIS A 65 2.65 -7.69 19.78
CA HIS A 65 3.17 -8.33 18.56
C HIS A 65 4.22 -7.44 17.90
N TYR A 66 5.02 -8.10 17.08
CA TYR A 66 6.15 -7.51 16.37
C TYR A 66 6.11 -7.94 14.93
N GLU A 67 6.60 -7.06 14.07
CA GLU A 67 6.85 -7.36 12.66
C GLU A 67 8.27 -6.97 12.32
N PHE A 68 8.88 -7.73 11.44
CA PHE A 68 10.21 -7.47 10.93
C PHE A 68 10.23 -7.69 9.42
N TYR A 69 10.87 -6.77 8.71
CA TYR A 69 11.04 -6.86 7.28
C TYR A 69 12.52 -6.72 6.92
N ILE A 70 12.93 -7.48 5.91
CA ILE A 70 14.16 -7.23 5.15
C ILE A 70 13.72 -7.00 3.72
N PHE A 71 13.97 -5.83 3.19
CA PHE A 71 13.47 -5.48 1.87
C PHE A 71 14.47 -4.70 1.03
N SER A 72 14.17 -4.60 -0.26
CA SER A 72 14.77 -3.67 -1.21
C SER A 72 13.68 -3.01 -2.03
N GLY A 73 13.79 -1.70 -2.19
CA GLY A 73 12.96 -0.86 -3.03
C GLY A 73 13.80 -0.08 -4.03
N ILE A 74 13.23 0.20 -5.17
CA ILE A 74 13.83 1.02 -6.22
C ILE A 74 12.76 2.00 -6.70
N ASP A 75 13.16 3.27 -6.78
CA ASP A 75 12.40 4.31 -7.47
C ASP A 75 13.29 4.87 -8.59
N GLY A 76 12.83 4.75 -9.81
CA GLY A 76 13.60 5.11 -11.00
C GLY A 76 12.89 6.14 -11.85
N THR A 77 13.52 7.30 -12.00
CA THR A 77 13.13 8.34 -12.95
C THR A 77 14.14 8.40 -14.12
N PRO A 78 13.85 9.14 -15.20
CA PRO A 78 14.83 9.38 -16.24
C PRO A 78 16.07 10.16 -15.76
N ALA A 79 15.97 10.86 -14.65
CA ALA A 79 17.07 11.64 -14.07
C ALA A 79 18.00 10.80 -13.20
N GLU A 80 17.43 9.88 -12.40
CA GLU A 80 18.17 9.07 -11.45
C GLU A 80 17.40 7.83 -11.02
N ILE A 81 18.10 6.89 -10.42
CA ILE A 81 17.53 5.74 -9.72
C ILE A 81 17.91 5.87 -8.25
N ASP A 82 16.91 5.93 -7.41
CA ASP A 82 17.04 5.84 -5.97
C ASP A 82 16.74 4.41 -5.53
N SER A 83 17.54 3.89 -4.60
CA SER A 83 17.33 2.56 -4.05
C SER A 83 17.43 2.57 -2.53
N ALA A 84 16.56 1.80 -1.89
CA ALA A 84 16.70 1.36 -0.52
C ALA A 84 16.89 -0.16 -0.53
N GLY A 85 18.01 -0.66 -0.03
CA GLY A 85 18.23 -2.10 0.00
C GLY A 85 19.69 -2.50 0.20
N PRO A 86 19.98 -3.36 1.23
CA PRO A 86 18.99 -3.91 2.16
C PRO A 86 18.49 -2.86 3.14
N ALA A 87 17.19 -2.88 3.39
CA ALA A 87 16.57 -2.08 4.44
C ALA A 87 15.93 -3.01 5.48
N PHE A 88 16.00 -2.60 6.74
CA PHE A 88 15.51 -3.36 7.87
C PHE A 88 14.43 -2.55 8.57
N GLU A 89 13.23 -3.08 8.58
CA GLU A 89 12.07 -2.47 9.22
C GLU A 89 11.65 -3.27 10.45
N PHE A 90 11.30 -2.57 11.51
CA PHE A 90 10.79 -3.15 12.74
C PHE A 90 9.55 -2.40 13.21
N ASN A 91 8.48 -3.15 13.46
CA ASN A 91 7.21 -2.67 13.98
C ASN A 91 6.88 -3.32 15.31
N TRP A 92 6.32 -2.55 16.21
CA TRP A 92 5.93 -3.00 17.55
C TRP A 92 4.57 -2.45 17.95
N GLY A 93 3.63 -3.35 18.22
CA GLY A 93 2.36 -3.04 18.90
C GLY A 93 2.59 -2.70 20.37
N ALA A 94 2.98 -1.45 20.64
CA ALA A 94 3.50 -1.00 21.94
C ALA A 94 2.41 -0.80 23.00
N ILE A 95 1.29 -0.21 22.59
CA ILE A 95 0.09 -0.02 23.43
C ILE A 95 -1.14 -0.23 22.53
N PRO A 96 -2.34 -0.43 23.12
CA PRO A 96 -3.55 -0.66 22.32
C PRO A 96 -3.76 0.42 21.29
N ARG A 97 -3.91 0.03 20.01
CA ARG A 97 -4.17 0.90 18.86
C ARG A 97 -2.98 1.78 18.42
N VAL A 98 -1.77 1.51 18.93
CA VAL A 98 -0.55 2.24 18.61
C VAL A 98 0.56 1.28 18.24
N GLN A 99 1.15 1.50 17.06
CA GLN A 99 2.37 0.85 16.61
C GLN A 99 3.50 1.87 16.59
N LEU A 100 4.65 1.45 17.12
CA LEU A 100 5.94 2.13 16.88
C LEU A 100 6.62 1.45 15.70
N HIS A 101 7.33 2.26 14.91
CA HIS A 101 7.95 1.87 13.67
C HIS A 101 9.35 2.44 13.55
N ALA A 102 10.27 1.67 12.97
CA ALA A 102 11.61 2.13 12.62
C ALA A 102 12.11 1.40 11.37
N ILE A 103 12.74 2.15 10.45
CA ILE A 103 13.50 1.59 9.32
C ILE A 103 14.94 2.04 9.40
N LEU A 104 15.86 1.09 9.21
CA LEU A 104 17.28 1.33 9.02
C LEU A 104 17.67 0.94 7.59
N PRO A 105 17.74 1.90 6.65
CA PRO A 105 17.98 1.60 5.24
C PRO A 105 19.44 1.81 4.84
N TRP A 106 20.02 0.84 4.12
CA TRP A 106 21.11 1.10 3.20
C TRP A 106 20.52 1.38 1.83
N GLY A 107 21.09 2.31 1.10
CA GLY A 107 20.56 2.66 -0.20
C GLY A 107 21.58 3.37 -1.07
N GLY A 108 21.17 3.72 -2.26
CA GLY A 108 22.05 4.40 -3.21
C GLY A 108 21.27 5.30 -4.14
N VAL A 109 21.98 6.35 -4.58
CA VAL A 109 21.55 7.28 -5.62
C VAL A 109 22.44 7.07 -6.83
N PHE A 110 21.83 6.80 -7.97
CA PHE A 110 22.49 6.51 -9.24
C PHE A 110 22.00 7.48 -10.32
N PRO A 111 22.60 8.68 -10.42
CA PRO A 111 22.19 9.71 -11.37
C PRO A 111 22.39 9.25 -12.81
N SER A 112 21.46 9.66 -13.67
CA SER A 112 21.55 9.40 -15.12
C SER A 112 22.68 10.19 -15.76
N ASN A 113 23.37 9.59 -16.71
CA ASN A 113 24.35 10.29 -17.55
C ASN A 113 23.69 11.01 -18.74
N ASN A 114 22.37 11.03 -18.83
CA ASN A 114 21.67 11.64 -19.95
C ASN A 114 21.59 13.17 -19.79
N PRO A 115 22.26 13.98 -20.63
CA PRO A 115 22.30 15.43 -20.51
C PRO A 115 20.94 16.12 -20.75
N VAL A 116 19.95 15.40 -21.27
CA VAL A 116 18.59 15.92 -21.44
C VAL A 116 17.92 16.10 -20.08
N TYR A 117 18.19 15.20 -19.12
CA TYR A 117 17.57 15.23 -17.80
C TYR A 117 18.45 15.93 -16.76
N LEU A 118 19.77 15.87 -16.91
CA LEU A 118 20.74 16.52 -16.03
C LEU A 118 21.67 17.43 -16.84
N PRO A 119 21.22 18.62 -17.26
CA PRO A 119 22.07 19.61 -17.91
C PRO A 119 23.21 20.05 -16.95
N GLY A 120 24.43 19.72 -17.27
CA GLY A 120 25.60 19.99 -16.41
C GLY A 120 26.30 18.75 -15.89
N GLY A 121 25.78 17.58 -16.23
CA GLY A 121 26.33 16.27 -15.84
C GLY A 121 25.74 15.74 -14.54
N SER A 122 25.85 14.43 -14.38
CA SER A 122 25.46 13.74 -13.16
C SER A 122 26.54 13.86 -12.09
N GLY A 123 26.15 13.99 -10.85
CA GLY A 123 27.03 13.71 -9.72
C GLY A 123 27.49 12.25 -9.72
N PRO A 124 28.48 11.88 -8.90
CA PRO A 124 28.86 10.49 -8.74
C PRO A 124 27.73 9.69 -8.09
N SER A 125 27.58 8.43 -8.51
CA SER A 125 26.74 7.48 -7.78
C SER A 125 27.27 7.31 -6.35
N ALA A 126 26.35 7.19 -5.40
CA ALA A 126 26.65 6.98 -4.00
C ALA A 126 25.85 5.80 -3.44
N PHE A 127 26.44 5.09 -2.49
CA PHE A 127 25.77 4.01 -1.74
C PHE A 127 26.24 4.07 -0.28
N GLY A 128 25.31 3.85 0.65
CA GLY A 128 25.58 3.86 2.08
C GLY A 128 24.32 3.88 2.93
N LEU A 129 24.48 4.25 4.20
CA LEU A 129 23.34 4.48 5.08
C LEU A 129 22.59 5.72 4.57
N THR A 130 21.26 5.59 4.41
CA THR A 130 20.37 6.70 4.07
C THR A 130 19.67 7.26 5.31
N ASP A 131 18.69 8.13 5.15
CA ASP A 131 17.94 8.66 6.29
C ASP A 131 17.14 7.52 6.95
N MET A 132 17.23 7.43 8.28
CA MET A 132 16.50 6.45 9.09
C MET A 132 15.07 6.95 9.32
N GLU A 133 14.09 6.10 9.08
CA GLU A 133 12.69 6.42 9.34
C GLU A 133 12.27 5.97 10.75
N LEU A 134 11.56 6.85 11.46
CA LEU A 134 10.85 6.55 12.70
C LEU A 134 9.38 6.90 12.52
N GLY A 135 8.48 6.04 12.98
CA GLY A 135 7.05 6.25 12.75
C GLY A 135 6.16 5.87 13.92
N VAL A 136 4.96 6.45 13.91
CA VAL A 136 3.88 6.09 14.82
C VAL A 136 2.60 5.89 14.03
N LYS A 137 2.07 4.67 14.04
CA LYS A 137 0.77 4.34 13.45
C LYS A 137 -0.30 4.34 14.53
N LEU A 138 -1.39 5.07 14.30
CA LEU A 138 -2.49 5.24 15.24
C LEU A 138 -3.82 4.85 14.59
N ALA A 139 -4.54 3.87 15.16
CA ALA A 139 -5.92 3.58 14.78
C ALA A 139 -6.87 4.53 15.51
N ILE A 140 -7.48 5.47 14.80
CA ILE A 140 -8.39 6.50 15.34
C ILE A 140 -9.81 5.96 15.42
N VAL A 141 -10.35 5.46 14.30
CA VAL A 141 -11.68 4.85 14.21
C VAL A 141 -11.53 3.38 13.87
N LYS A 142 -12.17 2.51 14.65
CA LYS A 142 -12.16 1.07 14.38
C LYS A 142 -13.17 0.72 13.29
N GLU A 143 -12.81 -0.21 12.42
CA GLU A 143 -13.72 -0.72 11.41
C GLU A 143 -15.01 -1.31 12.03
N THR A 144 -16.13 -1.00 11.41
CA THR A 144 -17.44 -1.59 11.69
C THR A 144 -18.07 -2.10 10.39
N LYS A 145 -19.26 -2.65 10.44
CA LYS A 145 -19.98 -3.06 9.22
C LYS A 145 -20.11 -1.93 8.18
N TYR A 146 -20.29 -0.69 8.62
CA TYR A 146 -20.59 0.46 7.74
C TYR A 146 -19.48 1.50 7.69
N ILE A 147 -18.64 1.56 8.71
CA ILE A 147 -17.58 2.57 8.85
C ILE A 147 -16.24 1.90 8.57
N PRO A 148 -15.37 2.44 7.70
CA PRO A 148 -14.02 1.94 7.51
C PRO A 148 -13.18 2.15 8.77
N GLN A 149 -12.10 1.43 8.91
CA GLN A 149 -11.02 1.80 9.83
C GLN A 149 -10.42 3.11 9.34
N ILE A 150 -10.11 4.02 10.27
CA ILE A 150 -9.44 5.28 9.98
C ILE A 150 -8.27 5.42 10.93
N GLY A 151 -7.14 5.84 10.41
CA GLY A 151 -5.94 6.06 11.20
C GLY A 151 -4.96 7.00 10.52
N THR A 152 -3.83 7.17 11.18
CA THR A 152 -2.69 7.90 10.63
C THR A 152 -1.43 7.08 10.85
N PHE A 153 -0.47 7.23 9.95
CA PHE A 153 0.87 6.69 10.11
C PHE A 153 1.85 7.83 9.83
N THR A 154 2.12 8.59 10.88
CA THR A 154 3.07 9.71 10.81
C THR A 154 4.48 9.16 10.86
N MET A 155 5.31 9.51 9.89
CA MET A 155 6.68 9.08 9.73
C MET A 155 7.61 10.29 9.76
N PHE A 156 8.78 10.12 10.38
CA PHE A 156 9.84 11.11 10.51
C PHE A 156 11.12 10.50 9.95
N GLU A 157 11.70 11.14 8.94
CA GLU A 157 12.99 10.78 8.41
C GLU A 157 14.10 11.56 9.13
N MET A 158 14.97 10.83 9.77
CA MET A 158 16.07 11.38 10.57
C MET A 158 17.30 11.57 9.68
N PRO A 159 18.00 12.70 9.76
CA PRO A 159 19.12 13.04 8.85
C PRO A 159 20.38 12.22 9.17
N THR A 160 20.29 10.90 9.02
CA THR A 160 21.41 9.96 9.25
C THR A 160 22.21 9.70 7.99
N GLY A 161 21.61 9.91 6.82
CA GLY A 161 22.25 9.82 5.52
C GLY A 161 23.15 11.01 5.22
N SER A 162 24.10 10.81 4.31
CA SER A 162 25.01 11.88 3.90
C SER A 162 24.34 12.82 2.89
N TYR A 163 24.03 14.04 3.31
CA TYR A 163 23.47 15.08 2.43
C TYR A 163 24.37 15.38 1.21
N ASP A 164 25.68 15.50 1.43
CA ASP A 164 26.63 15.83 0.35
C ASP A 164 26.73 14.73 -0.72
N LYS A 165 26.33 13.51 -0.37
CA LYS A 165 26.31 12.37 -1.30
C LYS A 165 24.91 12.10 -1.86
N GLY A 166 23.89 12.88 -1.50
CA GLY A 166 22.49 12.65 -1.89
C GLY A 166 21.84 11.47 -1.16
N LEU A 167 22.46 10.93 -0.10
CA LEU A 167 21.92 9.79 0.66
C LEU A 167 20.97 10.21 1.79
N GLY A 168 20.64 11.49 1.89
CA GLY A 168 19.69 12.03 2.85
C GLY A 168 19.44 13.52 2.62
N VAL A 169 18.40 14.02 3.25
CA VAL A 169 17.97 15.44 3.11
C VAL A 169 18.77 16.39 3.99
N GLY A 170 19.45 15.87 5.01
CA GLY A 170 20.26 16.66 5.95
C GLY A 170 19.44 17.41 7.00
N LYS A 171 18.13 17.23 7.03
CA LYS A 171 17.19 17.70 8.07
C LYS A 171 16.09 16.69 8.30
N VAL A 172 15.49 16.70 9.47
CA VAL A 172 14.29 15.91 9.73
C VAL A 172 13.17 16.38 8.79
N TRP A 173 12.58 15.45 8.05
CA TRP A 173 11.39 15.66 7.27
C TRP A 173 10.32 14.63 7.64
N TYR A 174 9.07 14.86 7.26
CA TYR A 174 7.99 14.02 7.79
C TYR A 174 6.78 13.95 6.86
N LYS A 175 6.00 12.87 7.04
CA LYS A 175 4.76 12.57 6.35
C LYS A 175 3.59 12.61 7.33
N LEU A 176 2.51 13.30 6.94
CA LEU A 176 1.28 13.45 7.72
C LEU A 176 0.09 12.89 6.93
N PRO A 177 -0.17 11.59 6.96
CA PRO A 177 -1.28 10.98 6.24
C PRO A 177 -2.53 10.80 7.09
N VAL A 178 -3.66 10.58 6.38
CA VAL A 178 -4.86 9.92 6.90
C VAL A 178 -5.19 8.77 5.97
N TRP A 179 -5.29 7.58 6.55
CA TRP A 179 -5.56 6.34 5.83
C TRP A 179 -6.90 5.73 6.23
N PHE A 180 -7.53 5.06 5.28
CA PHE A 180 -8.81 4.39 5.41
C PHE A 180 -8.66 2.95 4.94
N GLN A 181 -9.25 1.99 5.68
CA GLN A 181 -9.28 0.60 5.27
C GLN A 181 -10.68 0.02 5.43
N LYS A 182 -11.11 -0.75 4.44
CA LYS A 182 -12.37 -1.48 4.47
C LYS A 182 -12.22 -2.90 3.97
N ASN A 183 -12.67 -3.86 4.79
CA ASN A 183 -12.69 -5.26 4.46
C ASN A 183 -14.08 -5.69 3.97
N SER A 184 -14.13 -6.51 2.91
CA SER A 184 -15.37 -7.05 2.35
C SER A 184 -15.13 -8.46 1.79
N GLY A 185 -15.36 -9.47 2.63
CA GLY A 185 -15.05 -10.86 2.29
C GLY A 185 -13.56 -11.07 2.03
N LYS A 186 -13.22 -11.51 0.83
CA LYS A 186 -11.82 -11.69 0.37
C LYS A 186 -11.19 -10.42 -0.22
N TRP A 187 -11.92 -9.32 -0.22
CA TRP A 187 -11.43 -8.05 -0.73
C TRP A 187 -11.05 -7.12 0.40
N LEU A 188 -9.98 -6.40 0.22
CA LEU A 188 -9.53 -5.31 1.07
C LEU A 188 -9.34 -4.06 0.20
N PHE A 189 -9.81 -2.94 0.72
CA PHE A 189 -9.73 -1.62 0.09
C PHE A 189 -9.00 -0.70 1.06
N ASP A 190 -7.85 -0.18 0.64
CA ASP A 190 -7.10 0.85 1.35
C ASP A 190 -7.10 2.13 0.52
N GLY A 191 -7.00 3.26 1.18
CA GLY A 191 -6.82 4.51 0.50
C GLY A 191 -6.74 5.69 1.43
N GLY A 192 -6.30 6.81 0.86
CA GLY A 192 -6.12 8.03 1.62
C GLY A 192 -5.02 8.87 1.03
N GLY A 193 -4.32 9.59 1.89
CA GLY A 193 -3.21 10.43 1.47
C GLY A 193 -2.81 11.40 2.54
N GLY A 194 -1.84 12.23 2.21
CA GLY A 194 -1.25 13.15 3.17
C GLY A 194 -0.43 14.23 2.51
N TYR A 195 0.41 14.80 3.34
CA TYR A 195 1.33 15.84 2.93
C TYR A 195 2.72 15.52 3.46
N GLN A 196 3.71 15.58 2.58
CA GLN A 196 5.12 15.44 2.92
C GLN A 196 5.69 16.84 3.10
N VAL A 197 6.33 17.06 4.25
CA VAL A 197 6.95 18.33 4.62
C VAL A 197 8.46 18.14 4.71
N VAL A 198 9.19 18.90 3.90
CA VAL A 198 10.65 18.81 3.78
C VAL A 198 11.27 20.17 4.15
N PRO A 199 11.54 20.43 5.44
CA PRO A 199 11.98 21.75 5.91
C PRO A 199 13.47 22.01 5.61
N GLN A 200 13.95 21.59 4.47
CA GLN A 200 15.27 21.88 3.93
C GLN A 200 15.18 23.00 2.89
N THR A 201 16.15 23.89 2.89
CA THR A 201 16.20 25.02 1.96
C THR A 201 16.18 24.53 0.51
N ASN A 202 15.32 25.10 -0.29
CA ASN A 202 15.11 24.78 -1.70
C ASN A 202 14.51 23.38 -1.99
N PHE A 203 14.00 22.66 -1.01
CA PHE A 203 13.17 21.49 -1.21
C PHE A 203 11.70 21.86 -1.27
N ARG A 204 10.90 20.99 -1.87
CA ARG A 204 9.45 21.14 -1.97
C ARG A 204 8.76 20.26 -0.95
N ASP A 205 7.71 20.83 -0.36
CA ASP A 205 6.65 20.07 0.27
C ASP A 205 5.64 19.66 -0.80
N PHE A 206 5.03 18.47 -0.66
CA PHE A 206 4.07 18.00 -1.64
C PHE A 206 2.98 17.10 -1.07
N PRO A 207 1.76 17.12 -1.66
CA PRO A 207 0.70 16.18 -1.33
C PRO A 207 0.94 14.84 -2.01
N TYR A 208 0.40 13.78 -1.41
CA TYR A 208 0.32 12.46 -2.01
C TYR A 208 -0.99 11.76 -1.66
N THR A 209 -1.41 10.81 -2.50
CA THR A 209 -2.59 9.99 -2.28
C THR A 209 -2.41 8.63 -2.94
N GLY A 210 -2.96 7.60 -2.32
CA GLY A 210 -2.95 6.25 -2.83
C GLY A 210 -4.29 5.56 -2.63
N TRP A 211 -4.65 4.66 -3.55
CA TRP A 211 -5.86 3.86 -3.51
C TRP A 211 -5.53 2.45 -3.97
N LEU A 212 -5.68 1.49 -3.08
CA LEU A 212 -5.26 0.11 -3.24
C LEU A 212 -6.48 -0.81 -3.10
N ILE A 213 -6.57 -1.80 -3.97
CA ILE A 213 -7.47 -2.92 -3.85
C ILE A 213 -6.67 -4.21 -3.80
N LYS A 214 -6.91 -5.04 -2.79
CA LYS A 214 -6.28 -6.35 -2.65
C LYS A 214 -7.32 -7.46 -2.61
N ARG A 215 -6.92 -8.67 -3.00
CA ARG A 215 -7.77 -9.86 -2.94
C ARG A 215 -6.98 -11.08 -2.54
N GLU A 216 -7.47 -11.80 -1.54
CA GLU A 216 -7.03 -13.17 -1.26
C GLU A 216 -7.49 -14.09 -2.40
N LEU A 217 -6.55 -14.62 -3.16
CA LEU A 217 -6.83 -15.60 -4.21
C LEU A 217 -6.98 -17.00 -3.62
N ASN A 218 -6.10 -17.35 -2.71
CA ASN A 218 -6.09 -18.60 -1.95
C ASN A 218 -5.25 -18.42 -0.67
N GLU A 219 -5.06 -19.48 0.10
CA GLU A 219 -4.32 -19.46 1.39
C GLU A 219 -2.86 -19.01 1.26
N ARG A 220 -2.30 -18.93 0.05
CA ARG A 220 -0.89 -18.59 -0.18
C ARG A 220 -0.67 -17.30 -0.93
N PHE A 221 -1.66 -16.84 -1.71
CA PHE A 221 -1.51 -15.70 -2.57
C PHE A 221 -2.57 -14.64 -2.29
N GLU A 222 -2.11 -13.45 -2.02
CA GLU A 222 -2.88 -12.23 -2.09
C GLU A 222 -2.27 -11.34 -3.18
N LEU A 223 -3.10 -10.82 -4.08
CA LEU A 223 -2.69 -9.88 -5.11
C LEU A 223 -3.50 -8.59 -5.00
N GLY A 224 -2.87 -7.51 -5.40
CA GLY A 224 -3.50 -6.21 -5.43
C GLY A 224 -3.00 -5.32 -6.55
N ALA A 225 -3.72 -4.23 -6.73
CA ALA A 225 -3.36 -3.14 -7.62
C ALA A 225 -3.64 -1.81 -6.92
N GLU A 226 -2.75 -0.87 -7.15
CA GLU A 226 -2.76 0.46 -6.55
C GLU A 226 -2.73 1.52 -7.64
N VAL A 227 -3.38 2.66 -7.37
CA VAL A 227 -3.11 3.92 -8.04
C VAL A 227 -2.51 4.87 -7.01
N PHE A 228 -1.26 5.24 -7.20
CA PHE A 228 -0.56 6.20 -6.34
C PHE A 228 -0.23 7.48 -7.10
N ALA A 229 -0.38 8.62 -6.46
CA ALA A 229 -0.06 9.91 -7.05
C ALA A 229 0.58 10.84 -6.02
N HIS A 230 1.58 11.61 -6.48
CA HIS A 230 2.22 12.62 -5.67
C HIS A 230 2.46 13.92 -6.43
N GLY A 231 2.66 15.01 -5.67
CA GLY A 231 3.02 16.32 -6.19
C GLY A 231 4.46 16.35 -6.72
N ARG A 232 4.91 17.55 -7.06
CA ARG A 232 6.32 17.75 -7.43
C ARG A 232 7.21 17.61 -6.21
N GLU A 233 8.15 16.70 -6.27
CA GLU A 233 9.12 16.45 -5.20
C GLU A 233 10.50 17.01 -5.50
N GLY A 234 11.43 16.82 -4.59
CA GLY A 234 12.84 17.18 -4.72
C GLY A 234 13.11 18.67 -4.66
N PHE A 235 14.19 19.11 -5.29
CA PHE A 235 14.61 20.49 -5.27
C PHE A 235 13.62 21.42 -5.98
N ALA A 236 13.37 22.60 -5.39
CA ALA A 236 12.48 23.62 -5.97
C ALA A 236 12.95 24.11 -7.35
N THR A 237 14.24 24.06 -7.61
CA THR A 237 14.87 24.40 -8.89
C THR A 237 14.85 23.26 -9.92
N ALA A 238 14.63 22.02 -9.49
CA ALA A 238 14.54 20.88 -10.39
C ALA A 238 13.24 20.93 -11.22
N GLN A 239 13.32 20.46 -12.46
CA GLN A 239 12.17 20.37 -13.37
C GLN A 239 11.37 19.08 -13.14
N THR A 240 11.25 18.64 -11.90
CA THR A 240 10.39 17.51 -11.55
C THR A 240 8.93 17.81 -11.81
N GLN A 241 8.17 16.79 -12.14
CA GLN A 241 6.72 16.88 -12.36
C GLN A 241 6.00 16.06 -11.29
N ARG A 242 4.71 16.29 -11.15
CA ARG A 242 3.84 15.35 -10.44
C ARG A 242 3.81 14.02 -11.16
N SER A 243 3.63 12.92 -10.43
CA SER A 243 3.47 11.58 -11.00
C SER A 243 2.14 10.95 -10.57
N THR A 244 1.64 10.06 -11.40
CA THR A 244 0.56 9.13 -11.08
C THR A 244 0.94 7.78 -11.64
N MET A 245 0.98 6.77 -10.78
CA MET A 245 1.44 5.42 -11.07
C MET A 245 0.31 4.40 -10.91
N ILE A 246 0.43 3.29 -11.62
CA ILE A 246 -0.29 2.05 -11.32
C ILE A 246 0.73 1.03 -10.89
N ASP A 247 0.51 0.45 -9.71
CA ASP A 247 1.34 -0.56 -9.11
C ASP A 247 0.56 -1.87 -9.00
N VAL A 248 1.22 -2.99 -9.27
CA VAL A 248 0.68 -4.34 -9.12
C VAL A 248 1.65 -5.18 -8.31
N GLY A 249 1.12 -5.86 -7.31
CA GLY A 249 1.96 -6.62 -6.40
C GLY A 249 1.18 -7.61 -5.57
N GLY A 250 1.80 -8.13 -4.52
CA GLY A 250 1.13 -9.06 -3.64
C GLY A 250 2.03 -9.68 -2.59
N TYR A 251 1.45 -10.71 -1.97
CA TYR A 251 2.03 -11.46 -0.86
C TYR A 251 1.97 -12.93 -1.16
N TYR A 252 3.09 -13.62 -0.89
CA TYR A 252 3.17 -15.06 -0.90
C TYR A 252 3.40 -15.58 0.52
N HIS A 253 2.43 -16.31 1.07
CA HIS A 253 2.47 -16.89 2.42
C HIS A 253 3.14 -18.28 2.39
N PHE A 254 4.17 -18.48 3.20
CA PHE A 254 4.88 -19.77 3.26
C PHE A 254 4.06 -20.81 4.05
N LYS A 255 3.92 -22.01 3.50
CA LYS A 255 3.03 -23.05 4.03
C LYS A 255 3.45 -23.58 5.42
N HIS A 256 4.75 -23.65 5.67
CA HIS A 256 5.32 -24.31 6.85
C HIS A 256 5.87 -23.31 7.89
N HIS A 257 5.71 -22.03 7.64
CA HIS A 257 6.22 -20.94 8.47
C HIS A 257 5.10 -19.94 8.66
N GLU A 258 4.24 -20.18 9.67
CA GLU A 258 3.19 -19.23 10.02
C GLU A 258 3.82 -17.88 10.39
N GLY A 259 3.33 -16.80 9.78
CA GLY A 259 3.87 -15.46 10.00
C GLY A 259 5.00 -15.05 9.06
N GLU A 260 5.42 -15.91 8.12
CA GLU A 260 6.42 -15.56 7.11
C GLU A 260 5.78 -15.31 5.74
N GLN A 261 6.20 -14.24 5.07
CA GLN A 261 5.69 -13.86 3.76
C GLN A 261 6.80 -13.30 2.88
N PHE A 262 6.66 -13.50 1.57
CA PHE A 262 7.41 -12.78 0.56
C PHE A 262 6.49 -11.73 -0.07
N LEU A 263 6.97 -10.50 -0.14
CA LEU A 263 6.27 -9.33 -0.65
C LEU A 263 6.92 -8.86 -1.94
N PHE A 264 6.11 -8.45 -2.91
CA PHE A 264 6.61 -7.93 -4.18
C PHE A 264 5.64 -6.93 -4.79
N CYS A 265 6.17 -5.94 -5.46
CA CYS A 265 5.40 -4.95 -6.22
C CYS A 265 6.22 -4.41 -7.38
N TYR A 266 5.54 -4.06 -8.47
CA TYR A 266 6.08 -3.27 -9.55
C TYR A 266 5.05 -2.24 -10.00
N GLY A 267 5.50 -1.02 -10.20
CA GLY A 267 4.71 0.11 -10.66
C GLY A 267 5.34 0.87 -11.80
N HIS A 268 4.48 1.51 -12.58
CA HIS A 268 4.88 2.42 -13.65
C HIS A 268 3.93 3.61 -13.73
N SER A 269 4.49 4.79 -13.95
CA SER A 269 3.70 6.00 -14.10
C SER A 269 2.84 5.99 -15.37
N ILE A 270 1.60 6.39 -15.22
CA ILE A 270 0.63 6.53 -16.34
C ILE A 270 0.39 7.98 -16.71
N ALA A 271 0.81 8.91 -15.85
CA ALA A 271 0.71 10.35 -16.12
C ALA A 271 1.77 11.13 -15.33
N GLY A 272 2.25 12.23 -15.92
CA GLY A 272 3.24 13.11 -15.32
C GLY A 272 4.67 12.66 -15.59
N GLN A 273 5.53 12.68 -14.57
CA GLN A 273 6.91 12.22 -14.66
C GLN A 273 6.95 10.72 -14.93
N THR A 274 7.83 10.29 -15.81
CA THR A 274 8.09 8.85 -15.98
C THR A 274 8.79 8.32 -14.73
N GLU A 275 8.19 7.31 -14.15
CA GLU A 275 8.62 6.73 -12.89
C GLU A 275 8.40 5.23 -12.91
N ASN A 276 9.31 4.48 -12.30
CA ASN A 276 9.22 3.04 -12.11
C ASN A 276 9.50 2.72 -10.65
N TYR A 277 8.58 2.05 -10.03
CA TYR A 277 8.72 1.54 -8.67
C TYR A 277 8.86 0.03 -8.68
N ALA A 278 9.76 -0.50 -7.85
CA ALA A 278 9.83 -1.94 -7.61
C ALA A 278 10.16 -2.21 -6.15
N TYR A 279 9.54 -3.20 -5.58
CA TYR A 279 9.73 -3.64 -4.20
C TYR A 279 9.79 -5.16 -4.12
N ALA A 280 10.73 -5.67 -3.32
CA ALA A 280 10.77 -7.07 -2.92
C ALA A 280 11.26 -7.19 -1.47
N GLY A 281 10.58 -8.00 -0.66
CA GLY A 281 10.92 -8.15 0.75
C GLY A 281 10.45 -9.45 1.37
N MET A 282 11.10 -9.79 2.47
CA MET A 282 10.68 -10.84 3.37
C MET A 282 10.10 -10.23 4.62
N TYR A 283 9.03 -10.79 5.11
CA TYR A 283 8.27 -10.36 6.29
C TYR A 283 8.13 -11.49 7.29
N TRP A 284 8.26 -11.16 8.56
CA TRP A 284 8.03 -12.03 9.71
C TRP A 284 7.16 -11.32 10.73
N THR A 285 6.22 -12.06 11.32
CA THR A 285 5.44 -11.58 12.47
C THR A 285 5.44 -12.60 13.59
N TRP A 286 5.51 -12.12 14.83
CA TRP A 286 5.43 -12.93 16.03
C TRP A 286 4.89 -12.09 17.20
N GLY A 287 4.46 -12.76 18.25
CA GLY A 287 3.97 -12.13 19.47
C GLY A 287 3.35 -13.10 20.43
N LYS A 288 2.88 -12.59 21.55
CA LYS A 288 2.14 -13.36 22.54
C LYS A 288 0.67 -12.95 22.45
N ASP A 289 -0.18 -13.89 22.09
CA ASP A 289 -1.61 -13.71 22.28
C ASP A 289 -1.91 -13.57 23.77
N ASP A 290 -2.36 -12.40 24.21
CA ASP A 290 -2.92 -12.25 25.53
C ASP A 290 -4.13 -13.17 25.63
N LYS A 291 -4.19 -14.01 26.68
CA LYS A 291 -5.33 -14.94 26.92
C LYS A 291 -6.68 -14.21 26.88
N ALA A 292 -6.71 -12.93 27.27
CA ALA A 292 -7.88 -12.06 27.18
C ALA A 292 -8.27 -11.69 25.73
N ASN A 293 -7.31 -11.56 24.81
CA ASN A 293 -7.56 -11.34 23.39
C ASN A 293 -7.95 -12.64 22.69
N GLY A 294 -7.34 -13.76 23.05
CA GLY A 294 -7.75 -15.09 22.58
C GLY A 294 -9.20 -15.41 22.93
N GLN A 295 -9.64 -15.10 24.17
CA GLN A 295 -11.04 -15.27 24.58
C GLN A 295 -11.99 -14.30 23.86
N LYS A 296 -11.60 -13.04 23.62
CA LYS A 296 -12.40 -12.08 22.85
C LYS A 296 -12.50 -12.48 21.38
N ASN A 297 -11.43 -13.00 20.81
CA ASN A 297 -11.43 -13.49 19.43
C ASN A 297 -12.24 -14.78 19.30
N ALA A 298 -12.17 -15.69 20.27
CA ALA A 298 -13.00 -16.90 20.35
C ALA A 298 -14.50 -16.53 20.51
N ALA A 299 -14.84 -15.67 21.45
CA ALA A 299 -16.22 -15.19 21.66
C ALA A 299 -16.76 -14.41 20.46
N ARG A 300 -15.91 -13.66 19.75
CA ARG A 300 -16.28 -12.98 18.51
C ARG A 300 -16.53 -13.98 17.37
N ASN A 301 -15.74 -15.04 17.28
CA ASN A 301 -15.91 -16.11 16.31
C ASN A 301 -17.19 -16.93 16.59
N GLU A 302 -17.50 -17.23 17.86
CA GLU A 302 -18.78 -17.85 18.25
C GLU A 302 -19.97 -16.96 17.93
N TRP A 303 -19.88 -15.67 18.16
CA TRP A 303 -20.94 -14.71 17.85
C TRP A 303 -21.21 -14.58 16.32
N MET A 304 -20.16 -14.72 15.50
CA MET A 304 -20.27 -14.70 14.04
C MET A 304 -20.77 -16.03 13.45
N GLN A 305 -20.60 -17.17 14.16
CA GLN A 305 -21.08 -18.48 13.70
C GLN A 305 -22.56 -18.74 14.00
N GLY A 306 -23.20 -17.93 14.83
CA GLY A 306 -24.58 -18.13 15.25
C GLY A 306 -24.78 -19.45 16.04
N PRO A 307 -25.92 -19.64 16.75
CA PRO A 307 -26.17 -20.88 17.45
C PRO A 307 -26.28 -22.04 16.46
N MET A 308 -25.42 -23.04 16.62
CA MET A 308 -25.54 -24.31 15.92
C MET A 308 -26.95 -24.85 16.18
N ARG A 309 -27.76 -25.01 15.13
CA ARG A 309 -29.02 -25.69 15.23
C ARG A 309 -28.75 -27.11 15.70
N GLY A 310 -29.13 -27.41 16.92
CA GLY A 310 -29.12 -28.76 17.43
C GLY A 310 -29.90 -29.65 16.48
N ASN A 311 -29.27 -30.70 15.99
CA ASN A 311 -30.01 -31.82 15.37
C ASN A 311 -30.89 -32.44 16.43
N GLY A 312 -32.16 -32.09 16.43
CA GLY A 312 -33.19 -32.85 17.09
C GLY A 312 -33.35 -34.20 16.36
N SER A 313 -32.82 -35.22 16.97
CA SER A 313 -33.23 -36.61 16.71
C SER A 313 -34.54 -36.81 17.41
N GLU A 314 -35.64 -36.96 16.66
CA GLU A 314 -36.78 -37.84 16.91
C GLU A 314 -37.47 -38.19 15.60
#